data_8a72056490d6b4d862730150bc427853
#
_entry.id   8a72056490d6b4d862730150bc427853
#
_cell.length_a   1.000
_cell.length_b   1.000
_cell.length_c   1.000
_cell.angle_alpha   90.00
_cell.angle_beta   90.00
_cell.angle_gamma   90.00
#
_symmetry.space_group_name_H-M   'P 1'
#
loop_
_entity.id
_entity.type
_entity.pdbx_description
1 polymer ?
#
loop_
_entity_poly.entity_id
_entity_poly.type
_entity_poly.pdbx_seq_one_letter_code
_entity_poly.pdbx_strand_id
1 'polypeptide(L)'
;MKQTIIPLGPYHPLLEEPEHFKLYVEGERVVDLDVEIGYNHRGIEKLSEGKTWDQVPYLVERICGICSTSHPMAYCLAVEDLLGCEVPKRAQLIRVVVCELERIHSHLLWVGLAGHFIGYNTVWMWAWKYRETILEICEKLTGNRNHYAMFKPGGVRRDFNKEQIDYGLERIVEMEKPTRLLTGAILDDPVIHKRLKGIGVLKKKDAILYSALGPTSRGSGVPWDVRNDEPLDGFKDLKWNVIVREDGDVFSKGVVRLLECFESISLIKQALLKLPEGGTIDADIKEVAAGEGCGRYEAPRGEVFHYVRSDGSNMPYRHKVRAPTFNNLPTFKASCKGETIADVALITASIDPCYCCTERVAVVDKNNNEKILREKDLLKLSVEKTMDIMKKLGKTPPLYNMEI
;
A
#
# COMPACT_ATOMS: atom_id res chain seq x y z
N MET A 1 28.27 -25.23 11.63
CA MET A 1 28.72 -23.92 12.20
C MET A 1 27.74 -23.53 13.31
N LYS A 2 28.16 -22.72 14.29
CA LYS A 2 27.26 -22.27 15.37
C LYS A 2 26.30 -21.24 14.78
N GLN A 3 25.00 -21.47 14.92
CA GLN A 3 23.97 -20.54 14.51
C GLN A 3 23.99 -19.29 15.41
N THR A 4 23.92 -18.11 14.80
CA THR A 4 23.85 -16.82 15.50
C THR A 4 22.55 -16.14 15.14
N ILE A 5 21.95 -15.42 16.10
CA ILE A 5 20.74 -14.62 15.88
C ILE A 5 21.16 -13.16 15.77
N ILE A 6 20.76 -12.50 14.68
CA ILE A 6 21.02 -11.07 14.45
C ILE A 6 19.66 -10.36 14.38
N PRO A 7 19.38 -9.39 15.29
CA PRO A 7 18.20 -8.56 15.21
C PRO A 7 18.38 -7.46 14.15
N LEU A 8 17.36 -7.23 13.32
CA LEU A 8 17.24 -6.10 12.39
C LEU A 8 15.95 -5.32 12.73
N GLY A 9 16.08 -4.08 13.10
CA GLY A 9 14.97 -3.27 13.56
C GLY A 9 14.77 -3.27 15.09
N PRO A 10 13.65 -2.72 15.65
CA PRO A 10 12.53 -2.16 14.88
C PRO A 10 12.84 -0.86 14.16
N TYR A 11 13.85 -0.11 14.56
CA TYR A 11 14.30 1.11 13.90
C TYR A 11 15.63 0.86 13.20
N HIS A 12 15.63 0.92 11.88
CA HIS A 12 16.80 0.70 11.06
C HIS A 12 16.77 1.60 9.82
N PRO A 13 17.90 2.17 9.38
CA PRO A 13 17.92 3.12 8.24
C PRO A 13 17.37 2.58 6.92
N LEU A 14 17.39 1.26 6.73
CA LEU A 14 16.86 0.59 5.52
C LEU A 14 15.42 0.05 5.69
N LEU A 15 14.76 0.35 6.82
CA LEU A 15 13.35 0.06 7.04
C LEU A 15 12.56 1.36 6.94
N GLU A 16 11.61 1.42 6.02
CA GLU A 16 10.78 2.61 5.81
C GLU A 16 9.82 2.87 6.98
N GLU A 17 9.42 1.80 7.66
CA GLU A 17 8.52 1.81 8.81
C GLU A 17 9.05 0.85 9.87
N PRO A 18 8.72 1.05 11.17
CA PRO A 18 9.19 0.17 12.25
C PRO A 18 8.73 -1.27 12.07
N GLU A 19 9.69 -2.19 12.05
CA GLU A 19 9.50 -3.63 11.94
C GLU A 19 10.68 -4.36 12.55
N HIS A 20 10.47 -5.57 13.05
CA HIS A 20 11.54 -6.35 13.68
C HIS A 20 11.73 -7.70 13.01
N PHE A 21 12.96 -7.96 12.60
CA PHE A 21 13.38 -9.23 12.02
C PHE A 21 14.37 -9.93 12.96
N LYS A 22 14.21 -11.21 13.15
CA LYS A 22 15.23 -12.09 13.73
C LYS A 22 15.85 -12.90 12.62
N LEU A 23 17.11 -12.62 12.31
CA LEU A 23 17.86 -13.33 11.30
C LEU A 23 18.64 -14.47 11.98
N TYR A 24 18.42 -15.69 11.54
CA TYR A 24 19.22 -16.86 11.94
C TYR A 24 20.29 -17.06 10.89
N VAL A 25 21.57 -16.94 11.30
CA VAL A 25 22.70 -16.93 10.37
C VAL A 25 23.76 -17.96 10.72
N GLU A 26 24.40 -18.49 9.69
CA GLU A 26 25.62 -19.30 9.77
C GLU A 26 26.74 -18.61 8.98
N GLY A 27 27.71 -18.02 9.69
CA GLY A 27 28.64 -17.08 9.09
C GLY A 27 27.92 -15.84 8.58
N GLU A 28 28.02 -15.54 7.28
CA GLU A 28 27.31 -14.44 6.62
C GLU A 28 26.01 -14.86 5.92
N ARG A 29 25.67 -16.17 5.95
CA ARG A 29 24.50 -16.70 5.25
C ARG A 29 23.29 -16.80 6.15
N VAL A 30 22.17 -16.27 5.67
CA VAL A 30 20.86 -16.40 6.32
C VAL A 30 20.33 -17.82 6.09
N VAL A 31 20.03 -18.52 7.18
CA VAL A 31 19.44 -19.87 7.13
C VAL A 31 17.92 -19.85 7.37
N ASP A 32 17.44 -18.91 8.18
CA ASP A 32 16.02 -18.65 8.42
C ASP A 32 15.81 -17.22 8.94
N LEU A 33 14.56 -16.75 8.95
CA LEU A 33 14.20 -15.49 9.54
C LEU A 33 12.77 -15.52 10.10
N ASP A 34 12.54 -14.74 11.15
CA ASP A 34 11.22 -14.43 11.69
C ASP A 34 10.93 -12.94 11.55
N VAL A 35 9.65 -12.62 11.32
CA VAL A 35 9.15 -11.24 11.22
C VAL A 35 8.18 -11.00 12.37
N GLU A 36 8.42 -9.95 13.15
CA GLU A 36 7.53 -9.52 14.23
C GLU A 36 6.87 -8.20 13.82
N ILE A 37 5.56 -8.24 13.55
CA ILE A 37 4.73 -7.07 13.22
C ILE A 37 4.01 -6.55 14.47
N GLY A 38 3.46 -5.33 14.41
CA GLY A 38 2.68 -4.76 15.51
C GLY A 38 3.12 -3.37 15.98
N TYR A 39 4.23 -2.87 15.48
CA TYR A 39 4.82 -1.59 15.92
C TYR A 39 4.01 -0.36 15.50
N ASN A 40 3.23 -0.45 14.42
CA ASN A 40 2.39 0.61 13.87
C ASN A 40 0.89 0.36 14.11
N HIS A 41 0.50 -0.57 14.97
CA HIS A 41 -0.90 -0.89 15.22
C HIS A 41 -1.65 0.31 15.81
N ARG A 42 -2.77 0.71 15.19
CA ARG A 42 -3.54 1.90 15.57
C ARG A 42 -5.03 1.63 15.74
N GLY A 43 -5.47 0.36 15.69
CA GLY A 43 -6.85 -0.02 15.88
C GLY A 43 -7.83 0.50 14.82
N ILE A 44 -7.38 0.70 13.57
CA ILE A 44 -8.17 1.32 12.49
C ILE A 44 -9.48 0.58 12.23
N GLU A 45 -9.48 -0.77 12.23
CA GLU A 45 -10.70 -1.56 12.05
C GLU A 45 -11.74 -1.23 13.13
N LYS A 46 -11.31 -1.12 14.38
CA LYS A 46 -12.20 -0.78 15.50
C LYS A 46 -12.65 0.68 15.48
N LEU A 47 -11.77 1.60 15.10
CA LEU A 47 -12.13 3.01 14.96
C LEU A 47 -13.18 3.23 13.87
N SER A 48 -13.15 2.45 12.78
CA SER A 48 -14.12 2.54 11.70
C SER A 48 -15.53 2.12 12.11
N GLU A 49 -15.67 1.20 13.07
CA GLU A 49 -16.95 0.77 13.63
C GLU A 49 -17.67 1.89 14.41
N GLY A 50 -16.95 2.97 14.78
CA GLY A 50 -17.50 4.17 15.42
C GLY A 50 -17.64 5.39 14.48
N LYS A 51 -17.58 5.18 13.17
CA LYS A 51 -17.69 6.23 12.15
C LYS A 51 -18.84 5.93 11.21
N THR A 52 -19.47 6.99 10.66
CA THR A 52 -20.49 6.79 9.63
C THR A 52 -19.86 6.21 8.35
N TRP A 53 -20.70 5.57 7.53
CA TRP A 53 -20.29 5.02 6.24
C TRP A 53 -19.54 6.03 5.36
N ASP A 54 -19.92 7.31 5.44
CA ASP A 54 -19.26 8.39 4.70
C ASP A 54 -17.98 8.92 5.35
N GLN A 55 -17.78 8.72 6.66
CA GLN A 55 -16.56 9.13 7.38
C GLN A 55 -15.44 8.09 7.30
N VAL A 56 -15.77 6.82 7.13
CA VAL A 56 -14.75 5.74 7.07
C VAL A 56 -13.74 5.95 5.95
N PRO A 57 -14.08 6.39 4.72
CA PRO A 57 -13.09 6.69 3.68
C PRO A 57 -11.96 7.61 4.15
N TYR A 58 -12.29 8.67 4.90
CA TYR A 58 -11.27 9.58 5.46
C TYR A 58 -10.36 8.91 6.49
N LEU A 59 -10.89 7.96 7.26
CA LEU A 59 -10.09 7.20 8.22
C LEU A 59 -9.15 6.23 7.51
N VAL A 60 -9.66 5.47 6.54
CA VAL A 60 -8.85 4.45 5.85
C VAL A 60 -7.80 5.04 4.90
N GLU A 61 -7.99 6.25 4.39
CA GLU A 61 -6.92 7.00 3.73
C GLU A 61 -5.67 7.15 4.63
N ARG A 62 -5.88 7.28 5.94
CA ARG A 62 -4.81 7.51 6.91
C ARG A 62 -4.20 6.22 7.46
N ILE A 63 -4.58 5.07 6.92
CA ILE A 63 -3.84 3.83 7.15
C ILE A 63 -2.42 4.01 6.62
N CYS A 64 -2.27 4.58 5.42
CA CYS A 64 -0.98 4.83 4.77
C CYS A 64 -1.05 6.09 3.91
N GLY A 65 -0.05 6.97 4.03
CA GLY A 65 0.05 8.18 3.21
C GLY A 65 0.39 7.92 1.75
N ILE A 66 0.87 6.73 1.40
CA ILE A 66 1.18 6.34 0.01
C ILE A 66 -0.02 5.67 -0.64
N CYS A 67 -0.76 4.81 0.09
CA CYS A 67 -1.96 4.12 -0.40
C CYS A 67 -3.23 4.93 -0.08
N SER A 68 -3.21 6.24 -0.31
CA SER A 68 -4.28 7.16 0.05
C SER A 68 -5.59 6.93 -0.71
N THR A 69 -5.55 6.28 -1.88
CA THR A 69 -6.74 5.96 -2.68
C THR A 69 -7.12 4.49 -2.61
N SER A 70 -6.15 3.61 -2.48
CA SER A 70 -6.35 2.16 -2.56
C SER A 70 -7.26 1.63 -1.43
N HIS A 71 -7.06 2.06 -0.19
CA HIS A 71 -7.90 1.68 0.93
C HIS A 71 -9.33 2.25 0.82
N PRO A 72 -9.54 3.56 0.56
CA PRO A 72 -10.87 4.08 0.30
C PRO A 72 -11.56 3.42 -0.87
N MET A 73 -10.83 3.10 -1.96
CA MET A 73 -11.39 2.39 -3.11
C MET A 73 -11.95 1.03 -2.72
N ALA A 74 -11.13 0.18 -2.07
CA ALA A 74 -11.57 -1.14 -1.64
C ALA A 74 -12.73 -1.07 -0.63
N TYR A 75 -12.74 -0.07 0.27
CA TYR A 75 -13.86 0.16 1.18
C TYR A 75 -15.13 0.56 0.44
N CYS A 76 -15.06 1.52 -0.49
CA CYS A 76 -16.22 1.94 -1.28
C CYS A 76 -16.79 0.77 -2.07
N LEU A 77 -15.93 -0.04 -2.72
CA LEU A 77 -16.34 -1.24 -3.44
C LEU A 77 -17.04 -2.26 -2.51
N ALA A 78 -16.59 -2.42 -1.27
CA ALA A 78 -17.23 -3.32 -0.31
C ALA A 78 -18.65 -2.82 0.08
N VAL A 79 -18.86 -1.52 0.21
CA VAL A 79 -20.18 -0.95 0.50
C VAL A 79 -21.06 -1.01 -0.74
N GLU A 80 -20.52 -0.78 -1.92
CA GLU A 80 -21.21 -0.86 -3.20
C GLU A 80 -21.65 -2.30 -3.51
N ASP A 81 -20.82 -3.29 -3.22
CA ASP A 81 -21.15 -4.72 -3.30
C ASP A 81 -22.31 -5.10 -2.36
N LEU A 82 -22.24 -4.65 -1.10
CA LEU A 82 -23.33 -4.85 -0.11
C LEU A 82 -24.67 -4.31 -0.60
N LEU A 83 -24.64 -3.16 -1.30
CA LEU A 83 -25.86 -2.48 -1.76
C LEU A 83 -26.30 -2.88 -3.17
N GLY A 84 -25.46 -3.60 -3.93
CA GLY A 84 -25.67 -3.81 -5.36
C GLY A 84 -25.75 -2.49 -6.15
N CYS A 85 -24.95 -1.48 -5.75
CA CYS A 85 -25.03 -0.13 -6.26
C CYS A 85 -24.16 0.04 -7.52
N GLU A 86 -24.76 0.62 -8.58
CA GLU A 86 -24.03 1.01 -9.79
C GLU A 86 -23.43 2.41 -9.63
N VAL A 87 -22.13 2.52 -9.85
CA VAL A 87 -21.39 3.79 -9.78
C VAL A 87 -21.48 4.50 -11.15
N PRO A 88 -21.78 5.79 -11.20
CA PRO A 88 -21.84 6.54 -12.45
C PRO A 88 -20.52 6.47 -13.25
N LYS A 89 -20.59 6.33 -14.58
CA LYS A 89 -19.42 6.16 -15.46
C LYS A 89 -18.37 7.26 -15.30
N ARG A 90 -18.83 8.50 -15.11
CA ARG A 90 -17.92 9.64 -14.87
C ARG A 90 -17.10 9.45 -13.58
N ALA A 91 -17.76 9.04 -12.50
CA ALA A 91 -17.09 8.75 -11.22
C ALA A 91 -16.11 7.57 -11.34
N GLN A 92 -16.48 6.52 -12.08
CA GLN A 92 -15.58 5.37 -12.32
C GLN A 92 -14.28 5.80 -13.00
N LEU A 93 -14.34 6.64 -14.04
CA LEU A 93 -13.15 7.14 -14.73
C LEU A 93 -12.33 8.10 -13.87
N ILE A 94 -12.97 8.97 -13.06
CA ILE A 94 -12.27 9.80 -12.08
C ILE A 94 -11.51 8.93 -11.06
N ARG A 95 -12.13 7.85 -10.57
CA ARG A 95 -11.48 6.89 -9.68
C ARG A 95 -10.24 6.26 -10.33
N VAL A 96 -10.31 5.86 -11.60
CA VAL A 96 -9.16 5.33 -12.34
C VAL A 96 -8.03 6.34 -12.39
N VAL A 97 -8.31 7.61 -12.75
CA VAL A 97 -7.29 8.66 -12.82
C VAL A 97 -6.56 8.81 -11.48
N VAL A 98 -7.30 8.96 -10.39
CA VAL A 98 -6.70 9.21 -9.07
C VAL A 98 -5.93 7.99 -8.56
N CYS A 99 -6.44 6.78 -8.79
CA CYS A 99 -5.77 5.55 -8.40
C CYS A 99 -4.47 5.30 -9.20
N GLU A 100 -4.46 5.60 -10.50
CA GLU A 100 -3.25 5.39 -11.30
C GLU A 100 -2.21 6.49 -11.09
N LEU A 101 -2.61 7.72 -10.71
CA LEU A 101 -1.68 8.73 -10.18
C LEU A 101 -1.01 8.24 -8.88
N GLU A 102 -1.76 7.64 -7.96
CA GLU A 102 -1.21 7.01 -6.77
C GLU A 102 -0.19 5.91 -7.12
N ARG A 103 -0.48 5.08 -8.10
CA ARG A 103 0.45 4.03 -8.54
C ARG A 103 1.78 4.59 -9.01
N ILE A 104 1.76 5.60 -9.90
CA ILE A 104 2.99 6.21 -10.40
C ILE A 104 3.79 6.83 -9.25
N HIS A 105 3.16 7.63 -8.40
CA HIS A 105 3.88 8.28 -7.30
C HIS A 105 4.46 7.28 -6.31
N SER A 106 3.77 6.16 -6.07
CA SER A 106 4.24 5.08 -5.21
C SER A 106 5.43 4.33 -5.83
N HIS A 107 5.34 3.99 -7.11
CA HIS A 107 6.44 3.30 -7.80
C HIS A 107 7.69 4.17 -7.91
N LEU A 108 7.55 5.46 -8.20
CA LEU A 108 8.68 6.40 -8.20
C LEU A 108 9.31 6.57 -6.82
N LEU A 109 8.50 6.58 -5.76
CA LEU A 109 9.00 6.58 -4.38
C LEU A 109 9.89 5.37 -4.13
N TRP A 110 9.38 4.17 -4.42
CA TRP A 110 10.13 2.94 -4.23
C TRP A 110 11.42 2.89 -5.04
N VAL A 111 11.37 3.29 -6.32
CA VAL A 111 12.56 3.35 -7.20
C VAL A 111 13.62 4.27 -6.61
N GLY A 112 13.22 5.42 -6.09
CA GLY A 112 14.12 6.34 -5.43
C GLY A 112 14.77 5.72 -4.18
N LEU A 113 13.99 5.13 -3.30
CA LEU A 113 14.48 4.48 -2.09
C LEU A 113 15.39 3.29 -2.39
N ALA A 114 15.04 2.45 -3.37
CA ALA A 114 15.90 1.35 -3.82
C ALA A 114 17.25 1.87 -4.33
N GLY A 115 17.26 2.98 -5.10
CA GLY A 115 18.50 3.65 -5.50
C GLY A 115 19.32 4.12 -4.30
N HIS A 116 18.67 4.72 -3.30
CA HIS A 116 19.33 5.16 -2.07
C HIS A 116 19.95 3.98 -1.29
N PHE A 117 19.22 2.88 -1.13
CA PHE A 117 19.69 1.69 -0.38
C PHE A 117 20.92 1.03 -1.00
N ILE A 118 21.09 1.11 -2.32
CA ILE A 118 22.30 0.64 -3.00
C ILE A 118 23.41 1.70 -3.13
N GLY A 119 23.20 2.90 -2.54
CA GLY A 119 24.15 4.02 -2.60
C GLY A 119 24.07 4.85 -3.89
N TYR A 120 23.06 4.65 -4.73
CA TYR A 120 22.90 5.38 -6.00
C TYR A 120 21.98 6.59 -5.85
N ASN A 121 22.44 7.59 -5.13
CA ASN A 121 21.65 8.77 -4.77
C ASN A 121 21.18 9.60 -5.96
N THR A 122 21.85 9.54 -7.13
CA THR A 122 21.37 10.22 -8.35
C THR A 122 20.02 9.68 -8.80
N VAL A 123 19.82 8.35 -8.77
CA VAL A 123 18.51 7.72 -9.06
C VAL A 123 17.47 8.17 -8.05
N TRP A 124 17.83 8.22 -6.77
CA TRP A 124 16.93 8.72 -5.72
C TRP A 124 16.47 10.15 -5.99
N MET A 125 17.40 11.07 -6.22
CA MET A 125 17.09 12.48 -6.47
C MET A 125 16.24 12.68 -7.72
N TRP A 126 16.51 11.93 -8.79
CA TRP A 126 15.72 12.00 -10.03
C TRP A 126 14.31 11.44 -9.86
N ALA A 127 14.17 10.29 -9.23
CA ALA A 127 12.88 9.69 -8.96
C ALA A 127 11.99 10.63 -8.12
N TRP A 128 12.54 11.27 -7.08
CA TRP A 128 11.83 12.23 -6.25
C TRP A 128 11.47 13.51 -7.01
N LYS A 129 12.38 14.02 -7.83
CA LYS A 129 12.10 15.17 -8.71
C LYS A 129 10.92 14.90 -9.64
N TYR A 130 10.89 13.74 -10.27
CA TYR A 130 9.82 13.39 -11.21
C TYR A 130 8.51 13.02 -10.50
N ARG A 131 8.61 12.44 -9.33
CA ARG A 131 7.46 12.19 -8.47
C ARG A 131 6.73 13.49 -8.09
N GLU A 132 7.45 14.60 -7.95
CA GLU A 132 6.88 15.90 -7.62
C GLU A 132 5.82 16.33 -8.64
N THR A 133 6.08 16.15 -9.94
CA THR A 133 5.09 16.44 -11.00
C THR A 133 3.78 15.68 -10.80
N ILE A 134 3.83 14.41 -10.36
CA ILE A 134 2.62 13.63 -10.08
C ILE A 134 1.86 14.20 -8.88
N LEU A 135 2.58 14.62 -7.83
CA LEU A 135 1.95 15.24 -6.66
C LEU A 135 1.30 16.59 -7.00
N GLU A 136 1.87 17.38 -7.91
CA GLU A 136 1.27 18.60 -8.44
C GLU A 136 -0.02 18.32 -9.22
N ILE A 137 -0.04 17.24 -10.03
CA ILE A 137 -1.27 16.79 -10.72
C ILE A 137 -2.33 16.39 -9.68
N CYS A 138 -1.96 15.61 -8.66
CA CYS A 138 -2.88 15.23 -7.58
C CYS A 138 -3.47 16.47 -6.90
N GLU A 139 -2.64 17.46 -6.54
CA GLU A 139 -3.08 18.70 -5.91
C GLU A 139 -4.05 19.48 -6.79
N LYS A 140 -3.74 19.65 -8.09
CA LYS A 140 -4.61 20.36 -9.02
C LYS A 140 -5.96 19.67 -9.22
N LEU A 141 -5.96 18.32 -9.32
CA LEU A 141 -7.19 17.56 -9.58
C LEU A 141 -8.03 17.36 -8.32
N THR A 142 -7.40 17.16 -7.16
CA THR A 142 -8.09 16.75 -5.93
C THR A 142 -8.11 17.80 -4.83
N GLY A 143 -7.29 18.85 -4.96
CA GLY A 143 -7.10 19.88 -3.96
C GLY A 143 -6.11 19.50 -2.86
N ASN A 144 -5.47 18.32 -2.95
CA ASN A 144 -4.47 17.88 -1.98
C ASN A 144 -3.39 17.03 -2.65
N ARG A 145 -2.16 17.17 -2.17
CA ARG A 145 -0.99 16.40 -2.64
C ARG A 145 -0.98 14.96 -2.16
N ASN A 146 -1.63 14.70 -1.04
CA ASN A 146 -1.76 13.41 -0.38
C ASN A 146 -3.04 13.38 0.45
N HIS A 147 -3.62 12.20 0.71
CA HIS A 147 -4.92 12.09 1.39
C HIS A 147 -6.01 12.90 0.68
N TYR A 148 -6.32 12.49 -0.53
CA TYR A 148 -7.08 13.26 -1.52
C TYR A 148 -8.54 13.50 -1.18
N ALA A 149 -9.14 12.73 -0.25
CA ALA A 149 -10.54 12.82 0.15
C ALA A 149 -11.51 12.79 -1.06
N MET A 150 -11.21 11.96 -2.06
CA MET A 150 -11.97 11.91 -3.30
C MET A 150 -13.07 10.86 -3.30
N PHE A 151 -12.89 9.74 -2.59
CA PHE A 151 -13.81 8.61 -2.70
C PHE A 151 -14.89 8.63 -1.61
N LYS A 152 -16.07 8.21 -2.02
CA LYS A 152 -17.21 7.88 -1.16
C LYS A 152 -17.94 6.67 -1.74
N PRO A 153 -18.67 5.89 -0.94
CA PRO A 153 -19.55 4.86 -1.46
C PRO A 153 -20.51 5.43 -2.52
N GLY A 154 -20.64 4.78 -3.66
CA GLY A 154 -21.46 5.20 -4.79
C GLY A 154 -20.83 6.21 -5.73
N GLY A 155 -19.57 6.67 -5.49
CA GLY A 155 -18.97 7.63 -6.42
C GLY A 155 -17.74 8.37 -5.90
N VAL A 156 -17.65 9.64 -6.26
CA VAL A 156 -16.59 10.57 -5.85
C VAL A 156 -17.17 11.85 -5.28
N ARG A 157 -16.39 12.54 -4.44
CA ARG A 157 -16.83 13.76 -3.75
C ARG A 157 -16.69 15.03 -4.59
N ARG A 158 -15.81 15.03 -5.57
CA ARG A 158 -15.54 16.19 -6.44
C ARG A 158 -15.38 15.74 -7.87
N ASP A 159 -15.82 16.60 -8.77
CA ASP A 159 -15.69 16.44 -10.20
C ASP A 159 -14.43 17.16 -10.73
N PHE A 160 -14.01 16.83 -11.94
CA PHE A 160 -12.98 17.55 -12.67
C PHE A 160 -13.61 18.51 -13.65
N ASN A 161 -13.23 19.79 -13.56
CA ASN A 161 -13.59 20.77 -14.56
C ASN A 161 -12.64 20.69 -15.79
N LYS A 162 -13.00 21.41 -16.86
CA LYS A 162 -12.23 21.37 -18.12
C LYS A 162 -10.77 21.79 -17.92
N GLU A 163 -10.50 22.85 -17.15
CA GLU A 163 -9.13 23.32 -16.87
C GLU A 163 -8.29 22.26 -16.18
N GLN A 164 -8.88 21.53 -15.21
CA GLN A 164 -8.22 20.45 -14.51
C GLN A 164 -7.93 19.25 -15.44
N ILE A 165 -8.87 18.92 -16.33
CA ILE A 165 -8.69 17.83 -17.31
C ILE A 165 -7.57 18.19 -18.30
N ASP A 166 -7.58 19.40 -18.86
CA ASP A 166 -6.58 19.88 -19.80
C ASP A 166 -5.18 19.90 -19.14
N TYR A 167 -5.08 20.42 -17.92
CA TYR A 167 -3.84 20.40 -17.13
C TYR A 167 -3.35 18.97 -16.86
N GLY A 168 -4.25 18.08 -16.43
CA GLY A 168 -3.91 16.68 -16.15
C GLY A 168 -3.38 15.96 -17.39
N LEU A 169 -4.00 16.19 -18.56
CA LEU A 169 -3.55 15.62 -19.85
C LEU A 169 -2.18 16.14 -20.27
N GLU A 170 -1.94 17.45 -20.19
CA GLU A 170 -0.65 18.04 -20.52
C GLU A 170 0.46 17.48 -19.64
N ARG A 171 0.28 17.55 -18.33
CA ARG A 171 1.32 17.17 -17.37
C ARG A 171 1.59 15.66 -17.33
N ILE A 172 0.57 14.81 -17.55
CA ILE A 172 0.80 13.36 -17.55
C ILE A 172 1.56 12.90 -18.81
N VAL A 173 1.35 13.55 -19.96
CA VAL A 173 2.13 13.27 -21.19
C VAL A 173 3.60 13.67 -21.00
N GLU A 174 3.87 14.79 -20.32
CA GLU A 174 5.25 15.20 -20.02
C GLU A 174 6.00 14.14 -19.20
N MET A 175 5.30 13.34 -18.38
CA MET A 175 5.91 12.29 -17.56
C MET A 175 6.47 11.12 -18.36
N GLU A 176 6.10 10.94 -19.63
CA GLU A 176 6.65 9.86 -20.45
C GLU A 176 8.18 9.97 -20.62
N LYS A 177 8.68 11.18 -20.84
CA LYS A 177 10.11 11.43 -21.07
C LYS A 177 10.97 11.14 -19.83
N PRO A 178 10.70 11.72 -18.64
CA PRO A 178 11.45 11.43 -17.42
C PRO A 178 11.31 9.96 -16.98
N THR A 179 10.15 9.34 -17.14
CA THR A 179 9.98 7.92 -16.85
C THR A 179 10.86 7.05 -17.74
N ARG A 180 10.93 7.35 -19.04
CA ARG A 180 11.82 6.65 -19.99
C ARG A 180 13.29 6.85 -19.64
N LEU A 181 13.70 8.09 -19.29
CA LEU A 181 15.07 8.38 -18.90
C LEU A 181 15.47 7.58 -17.65
N LEU A 182 14.63 7.60 -16.61
CA LEU A 182 14.88 6.87 -15.37
C LEU A 182 14.91 5.35 -15.59
N THR A 183 13.98 4.84 -16.41
CA THR A 183 13.93 3.41 -16.75
C THR A 183 15.19 2.99 -17.51
N GLY A 184 15.63 3.74 -18.53
CA GLY A 184 16.87 3.47 -19.27
C GLY A 184 18.09 3.48 -18.36
N ALA A 185 18.22 4.50 -17.50
CA ALA A 185 19.34 4.59 -16.56
C ALA A 185 19.44 3.39 -15.61
N ILE A 186 18.31 2.77 -15.25
CA ILE A 186 18.29 1.59 -14.36
C ILE A 186 18.51 0.30 -15.15
N LEU A 187 17.87 0.17 -16.31
CA LEU A 187 17.97 -1.04 -17.14
C LEU A 187 19.35 -1.27 -17.75
N ASP A 188 20.10 -0.20 -18.02
CA ASP A 188 21.38 -0.27 -18.72
C ASP A 188 22.60 -0.20 -17.77
N ASP A 189 22.38 0.05 -16.46
CA ASP A 189 23.47 0.23 -15.52
C ASP A 189 24.04 -1.11 -15.02
N PRO A 190 25.35 -1.39 -15.30
CA PRO A 190 25.98 -2.65 -14.92
C PRO A 190 26.16 -2.81 -13.42
N VAL A 191 26.26 -1.73 -12.64
CA VAL A 191 26.41 -1.77 -11.17
C VAL A 191 25.07 -2.19 -10.55
N ILE A 192 23.98 -1.61 -11.03
CA ILE A 192 22.60 -2.00 -10.61
C ILE A 192 22.38 -3.47 -10.94
N HIS A 193 22.73 -3.93 -12.14
CA HIS A 193 22.63 -5.33 -12.52
C HIS A 193 23.39 -6.24 -11.57
N LYS A 194 24.66 -5.91 -11.30
CA LYS A 194 25.52 -6.73 -10.41
C LYS A 194 24.98 -6.77 -8.98
N ARG A 195 24.31 -5.72 -8.53
CA ARG A 195 23.82 -5.59 -7.15
C ARG A 195 22.42 -6.19 -6.95
N LEU A 196 21.60 -6.27 -7.99
CA LEU A 196 20.18 -6.64 -7.86
C LEU A 196 19.79 -7.93 -8.57
N LYS A 197 20.48 -8.30 -9.68
CA LYS A 197 20.14 -9.52 -10.42
C LYS A 197 20.60 -10.78 -9.69
N GLY A 198 19.67 -11.74 -9.62
CA GLY A 198 19.91 -13.01 -8.94
C GLY A 198 19.89 -12.92 -7.42
N ILE A 199 19.61 -11.76 -6.83
CA ILE A 199 19.49 -11.54 -5.39
C ILE A 199 18.04 -11.61 -4.96
N GLY A 200 17.77 -12.36 -3.88
CA GLY A 200 16.44 -12.46 -3.28
C GLY A 200 15.39 -13.10 -4.19
N VAL A 201 15.76 -14.14 -4.90
CA VAL A 201 14.93 -14.81 -5.89
C VAL A 201 13.73 -15.49 -5.24
N LEU A 202 12.53 -15.01 -5.53
CA LEU A 202 11.26 -15.67 -5.22
C LEU A 202 10.82 -16.48 -6.44
N LYS A 203 10.94 -17.79 -6.38
CA LYS A 203 10.53 -18.68 -7.48
C LYS A 203 9.02 -18.62 -7.66
N LYS A 204 8.52 -18.80 -8.90
CA LYS A 204 7.09 -18.81 -9.24
C LYS A 204 6.27 -19.74 -8.34
N LYS A 205 6.76 -20.96 -8.07
CA LYS A 205 6.09 -21.93 -7.19
C LYS A 205 5.91 -21.41 -5.76
N ASP A 206 6.92 -20.69 -5.25
CA ASP A 206 6.90 -20.14 -3.89
C ASP A 206 6.03 -18.87 -3.84
N ALA A 207 6.03 -18.05 -4.92
CA ALA A 207 5.11 -16.92 -5.06
C ALA A 207 3.64 -17.38 -5.02
N ILE A 208 3.32 -18.47 -5.70
CA ILE A 208 1.97 -19.09 -5.68
C ILE A 208 1.67 -19.66 -4.28
N LEU A 209 2.60 -20.44 -3.70
CA LEU A 209 2.44 -21.07 -2.38
C LEU A 209 2.12 -20.06 -1.27
N TYR A 210 2.83 -18.93 -1.26
CA TYR A 210 2.63 -17.85 -0.29
C TYR A 210 1.53 -16.85 -0.69
N SER A 211 0.86 -17.08 -1.82
CA SER A 211 -0.15 -16.15 -2.35
C SER A 211 0.40 -14.72 -2.47
N ALA A 212 1.61 -14.58 -3.02
CA ALA A 212 2.25 -13.29 -3.24
C ALA A 212 1.41 -12.42 -4.17
N LEU A 213 1.41 -11.12 -3.94
CA LEU A 213 0.57 -10.14 -4.63
C LEU A 213 1.41 -9.03 -5.28
N GLY A 214 0.81 -8.35 -6.26
CA GLY A 214 1.36 -7.16 -6.87
C GLY A 214 2.67 -7.36 -7.63
N PRO A 215 3.56 -6.35 -7.67
CA PRO A 215 4.85 -6.44 -8.35
C PRO A 215 5.75 -7.59 -7.83
N THR A 216 5.58 -8.03 -6.58
CA THR A 216 6.28 -9.18 -6.03
C THR A 216 5.88 -10.48 -6.75
N SER A 217 4.60 -10.67 -6.97
CA SER A 217 4.01 -11.80 -7.71
C SER A 217 4.38 -11.72 -9.20
N ARG A 218 4.12 -10.56 -9.82
CA ARG A 218 4.38 -10.32 -11.25
C ARG A 218 5.86 -10.35 -11.60
N GLY A 219 6.73 -9.92 -10.70
CA GLY A 219 8.19 -10.08 -10.84
C GLY A 219 8.69 -11.52 -10.76
N SER A 220 7.82 -12.44 -10.27
CA SER A 220 8.08 -13.88 -10.10
C SER A 220 7.33 -14.76 -11.10
N GLY A 221 6.82 -14.21 -12.20
CA GLY A 221 6.17 -14.94 -13.29
C GLY A 221 4.69 -15.27 -13.06
N VAL A 222 4.02 -14.66 -12.08
CA VAL A 222 2.58 -14.86 -11.82
C VAL A 222 1.81 -13.63 -12.33
N PRO A 223 0.99 -13.74 -13.39
CA PRO A 223 0.34 -12.60 -14.05
C PRO A 223 -0.94 -12.14 -13.34
N TRP A 224 -1.00 -12.21 -12.01
CA TRP A 224 -2.17 -11.79 -11.25
C TRP A 224 -2.22 -10.27 -11.08
N ASP A 225 -3.34 -9.66 -11.51
CA ASP A 225 -3.66 -8.25 -11.32
C ASP A 225 -5.17 -8.08 -11.26
N VAL A 226 -5.70 -7.60 -10.14
CA VAL A 226 -7.15 -7.45 -9.92
C VAL A 226 -7.80 -6.57 -10.98
N ARG A 227 -7.10 -5.54 -11.48
CA ARG A 227 -7.62 -4.66 -12.54
C ARG A 227 -7.88 -5.38 -13.86
N ASN A 228 -7.16 -6.48 -14.13
CA ASN A 228 -7.33 -7.31 -15.32
C ASN A 228 -8.26 -8.51 -15.07
N ASP A 229 -8.11 -9.18 -13.91
CA ASP A 229 -8.77 -10.45 -13.65
C ASP A 229 -10.22 -10.25 -13.16
N GLU A 230 -10.48 -9.13 -12.50
CA GLU A 230 -11.81 -8.68 -12.07
C GLU A 230 -11.99 -7.19 -12.36
N PRO A 231 -12.03 -6.80 -13.65
CA PRO A 231 -11.98 -5.40 -14.03
C PRO A 231 -13.21 -4.64 -13.53
N LEU A 232 -12.95 -3.60 -12.74
CA LEU A 232 -13.96 -2.60 -12.43
C LEU A 232 -14.41 -1.91 -13.73
N ASP A 233 -15.65 -1.45 -13.76
CA ASP A 233 -16.26 -0.87 -14.97
C ASP A 233 -15.44 0.28 -15.58
N GLY A 234 -14.73 1.05 -14.73
CA GLY A 234 -13.82 2.11 -15.20
C GLY A 234 -12.66 1.60 -16.05
N PHE A 235 -12.17 0.36 -15.82
CA PHE A 235 -11.04 -0.23 -16.57
C PHE A 235 -11.47 -1.00 -17.82
N LYS A 236 -12.71 -1.50 -17.91
CA LYS A 236 -13.19 -2.37 -19.00
C LYS A 236 -12.99 -1.79 -20.39
N ASP A 237 -13.09 -0.46 -20.54
CA ASP A 237 -12.97 0.23 -21.82
C ASP A 237 -11.56 0.78 -22.08
N LEU A 238 -10.61 0.52 -21.19
CA LEU A 238 -9.24 1.02 -21.31
C LEU A 238 -8.31 -0.08 -21.79
N LYS A 239 -7.30 0.32 -22.59
CA LYS A 239 -6.29 -0.62 -23.13
C LYS A 239 -4.99 -0.49 -22.36
N TRP A 240 -4.53 -1.60 -21.80
CA TRP A 240 -3.29 -1.70 -21.05
C TRP A 240 -2.85 -3.16 -20.96
N ASN A 241 -1.64 -3.41 -20.44
CA ASN A 241 -1.09 -4.74 -20.31
C ASN A 241 -0.67 -5.01 -18.87
N VAL A 242 -0.84 -6.25 -18.40
CA VAL A 242 -0.24 -6.72 -17.15
C VAL A 242 1.25 -6.95 -17.38
N ILE A 243 2.08 -6.24 -16.64
CA ILE A 243 3.54 -6.36 -16.73
C ILE A 243 4.02 -7.55 -15.90
N VAL A 244 4.72 -8.49 -16.53
CA VAL A 244 5.24 -9.71 -15.89
C VAL A 244 6.73 -9.89 -16.20
N ARG A 245 7.50 -10.34 -15.21
CA ARG A 245 8.90 -10.79 -15.34
C ARG A 245 9.02 -12.15 -14.67
N GLU A 246 10.00 -12.96 -15.09
CA GLU A 246 10.09 -14.35 -14.65
C GLU A 246 11.26 -14.62 -13.67
N ASP A 247 12.23 -13.70 -13.58
CA ASP A 247 13.46 -13.93 -12.82
C ASP A 247 13.25 -13.98 -11.30
N GLY A 248 12.21 -13.32 -10.77
CA GLY A 248 11.81 -13.34 -9.35
C GLY A 248 12.75 -12.60 -8.40
N ASP A 249 13.82 -11.99 -8.90
CA ASP A 249 14.83 -11.27 -8.11
C ASP A 249 14.41 -9.83 -7.78
N VAL A 250 15.24 -9.13 -7.02
CA VAL A 250 15.02 -7.72 -6.66
C VAL A 250 14.93 -6.85 -7.91
N PHE A 251 15.77 -7.12 -8.93
CA PHE A 251 15.79 -6.36 -10.17
C PHE A 251 14.47 -6.48 -10.93
N SER A 252 13.94 -7.69 -11.10
CA SER A 252 12.67 -7.94 -11.78
C SER A 252 11.49 -7.25 -11.11
N LYS A 253 11.44 -7.28 -9.78
CA LYS A 253 10.41 -6.56 -9.00
C LYS A 253 10.50 -5.05 -9.22
N GLY A 254 11.71 -4.50 -9.37
CA GLY A 254 11.94 -3.10 -9.71
C GLY A 254 11.52 -2.75 -11.13
N VAL A 255 11.88 -3.60 -12.09
CA VAL A 255 11.52 -3.42 -13.52
C VAL A 255 10.00 -3.44 -13.72
N VAL A 256 9.28 -4.35 -13.05
CA VAL A 256 7.81 -4.37 -13.09
C VAL A 256 7.23 -3.01 -12.71
N ARG A 257 7.69 -2.40 -11.60
CA ARG A 257 7.20 -1.08 -11.16
C ARG A 257 7.48 0.04 -12.15
N LEU A 258 8.68 0.04 -12.74
CA LEU A 258 9.05 1.04 -13.75
C LEU A 258 8.18 0.93 -15.00
N LEU A 259 7.92 -0.29 -15.47
CA LEU A 259 7.11 -0.52 -16.66
C LEU A 259 5.62 -0.26 -16.38
N GLU A 260 5.12 -0.56 -15.19
CA GLU A 260 3.76 -0.21 -14.75
C GLU A 260 3.52 1.31 -14.73
N CYS A 261 4.56 2.15 -14.54
CA CYS A 261 4.41 3.59 -14.68
C CYS A 261 3.96 4.01 -16.08
N PHE A 262 4.45 3.35 -17.13
CA PHE A 262 4.02 3.66 -18.51
C PHE A 262 2.56 3.24 -18.75
N GLU A 263 2.17 2.07 -18.25
CA GLU A 263 0.77 1.62 -18.35
C GLU A 263 -0.15 2.59 -17.59
N SER A 264 0.24 3.04 -16.40
CA SER A 264 -0.53 4.02 -15.63
C SER A 264 -0.63 5.38 -16.32
N ILE A 265 0.44 5.88 -16.93
CA ILE A 265 0.40 7.11 -17.74
C ILE A 265 -0.60 6.95 -18.90
N SER A 266 -0.56 5.82 -19.59
CA SER A 266 -1.51 5.50 -20.66
C SER A 266 -2.96 5.42 -20.16
N LEU A 267 -3.19 4.76 -19.03
CA LEU A 267 -4.52 4.63 -18.41
C LEU A 267 -5.10 5.99 -18.02
N ILE A 268 -4.31 6.85 -17.36
CA ILE A 268 -4.72 8.20 -16.97
C ILE A 268 -5.11 9.01 -18.21
N LYS A 269 -4.27 9.00 -19.26
CA LYS A 269 -4.54 9.69 -20.51
C LYS A 269 -5.84 9.22 -21.16
N GLN A 270 -6.03 7.90 -21.26
CA GLN A 270 -7.25 7.32 -21.83
C GLN A 270 -8.48 7.68 -21.00
N ALA A 271 -8.40 7.60 -19.66
CA ALA A 271 -9.52 7.90 -18.77
C ALA A 271 -9.94 9.38 -18.85
N LEU A 272 -8.97 10.31 -18.86
CA LEU A 272 -9.25 11.74 -19.00
C LEU A 272 -9.87 12.08 -20.38
N LEU A 273 -9.40 11.46 -21.47
CA LEU A 273 -9.94 11.67 -22.83
C LEU A 273 -11.34 11.06 -23.01
N LYS A 274 -11.68 10.01 -22.24
CA LYS A 274 -12.98 9.33 -22.32
C LYS A 274 -13.97 9.83 -21.26
N LEU A 275 -13.59 10.82 -20.46
CA LEU A 275 -14.44 11.35 -19.42
C LEU A 275 -15.70 12.00 -20.06
N PRO A 276 -16.93 11.51 -19.77
CA PRO A 276 -18.14 12.07 -20.37
C PRO A 276 -18.28 13.57 -20.05
N GLU A 277 -18.78 14.35 -20.99
CA GLU A 277 -19.12 15.75 -20.73
C GLU A 277 -20.38 15.81 -19.82
N GLY A 278 -20.20 16.28 -18.58
CA GLY A 278 -21.25 16.31 -17.56
C GLY A 278 -21.65 14.94 -17.02
N GLY A 279 -22.78 14.88 -16.36
CA GLY A 279 -23.30 13.67 -15.71
C GLY A 279 -23.11 13.67 -14.19
N THR A 280 -23.75 12.71 -13.54
CA THR A 280 -23.61 12.51 -12.09
C THR A 280 -22.27 11.85 -11.74
N ILE A 281 -21.74 12.21 -10.58
CA ILE A 281 -20.51 11.64 -10.02
C ILE A 281 -20.78 10.80 -8.77
N ASP A 282 -22.05 10.62 -8.43
CA ASP A 282 -22.50 10.00 -7.19
C ASP A 282 -23.86 9.32 -7.39
N ALA A 283 -24.03 8.13 -6.83
CA ALA A 283 -25.28 7.38 -6.83
C ALA A 283 -26.24 7.79 -5.70
N ASP A 284 -25.91 8.83 -4.91
CA ASP A 284 -26.72 9.38 -3.80
C ASP A 284 -27.20 8.32 -2.78
N ILE A 285 -26.25 7.52 -2.28
CA ILE A 285 -26.53 6.52 -1.24
C ILE A 285 -26.91 7.24 0.06
N LYS A 286 -28.13 7.02 0.56
CA LYS A 286 -28.64 7.62 1.81
C LYS A 286 -28.58 6.69 2.99
N GLU A 287 -28.83 5.41 2.77
CA GLU A 287 -28.87 4.39 3.81
C GLU A 287 -28.15 3.14 3.36
N VAL A 288 -27.54 2.44 4.31
CA VAL A 288 -26.86 1.15 4.08
C VAL A 288 -27.65 0.07 4.79
N ALA A 289 -28.32 -0.77 3.99
CA ALA A 289 -29.13 -1.88 4.50
C ALA A 289 -28.30 -2.89 5.29
N ALA A 290 -28.93 -3.71 6.13
CA ALA A 290 -28.26 -4.83 6.79
C ALA A 290 -27.77 -5.85 5.76
N GLY A 291 -26.53 -6.31 5.90
CA GLY A 291 -25.90 -7.22 4.95
C GLY A 291 -24.38 -7.24 5.08
N GLU A 292 -23.73 -7.88 4.12
CA GLU A 292 -22.26 -8.01 4.06
C GLU A 292 -21.79 -7.71 2.64
N GLY A 293 -20.59 -7.14 2.52
CA GLY A 293 -20.00 -6.87 1.21
C GLY A 293 -18.46 -6.92 1.27
N CYS A 294 -17.87 -7.22 0.13
CA CYS A 294 -16.43 -7.35 -0.07
C CYS A 294 -15.97 -6.45 -1.21
N GLY A 295 -14.86 -5.76 -1.02
CA GLY A 295 -14.24 -4.93 -2.05
C GLY A 295 -12.76 -5.22 -2.21
N ARG A 296 -12.32 -5.34 -3.47
CA ARG A 296 -10.93 -5.59 -3.85
C ARG A 296 -10.44 -4.55 -4.83
N TYR A 297 -9.21 -4.14 -4.69
CA TYR A 297 -8.55 -3.24 -5.63
C TYR A 297 -7.05 -3.54 -5.70
N GLU A 298 -6.47 -3.40 -6.89
CA GLU A 298 -5.02 -3.53 -7.08
C GLU A 298 -4.31 -2.24 -6.66
N ALA A 299 -3.85 -2.18 -5.42
CA ALA A 299 -2.97 -1.12 -4.94
C ALA A 299 -1.59 -1.21 -5.61
N PRO A 300 -0.71 -0.18 -5.50
CA PRO A 300 0.65 -0.25 -6.03
C PRO A 300 1.47 -1.46 -5.56
N ARG A 301 1.16 -1.98 -4.38
CA ARG A 301 1.82 -3.14 -3.75
C ARG A 301 1.11 -4.46 -3.98
N GLY A 302 -0.06 -4.45 -4.62
CA GLY A 302 -0.89 -5.61 -4.89
C GLY A 302 -2.32 -5.46 -4.37
N GLU A 303 -3.07 -6.56 -4.37
CA GLU A 303 -4.46 -6.59 -3.96
C GLU A 303 -4.66 -6.12 -2.51
N VAL A 304 -5.44 -5.06 -2.33
CA VAL A 304 -6.04 -4.66 -1.05
C VAL A 304 -7.47 -5.16 -0.99
N PHE A 305 -7.87 -5.66 0.18
CA PHE A 305 -9.19 -6.25 0.42
C PHE A 305 -9.84 -5.62 1.64
N HIS A 306 -11.09 -5.20 1.50
CA HIS A 306 -11.95 -4.77 2.60
C HIS A 306 -13.21 -5.61 2.66
N TYR A 307 -13.63 -5.95 3.87
CA TYR A 307 -14.91 -6.58 4.17
C TYR A 307 -15.68 -5.67 5.10
N VAL A 308 -16.95 -5.47 4.83
CA VAL A 308 -17.86 -4.70 5.67
C VAL A 308 -19.10 -5.51 6.00
N ARG A 309 -19.63 -5.30 7.21
CA ARG A 309 -20.93 -5.81 7.63
C ARG A 309 -21.76 -4.67 8.20
N SER A 310 -23.01 -4.60 7.79
CA SER A 310 -24.02 -3.66 8.26
C SER A 310 -25.10 -4.39 9.06
N ASP A 311 -25.57 -3.79 10.13
CA ASP A 311 -26.77 -4.17 10.85
C ASP A 311 -27.98 -3.26 10.51
N GLY A 312 -27.82 -2.40 9.49
CA GLY A 312 -28.79 -1.38 9.09
C GLY A 312 -28.61 -0.04 9.79
N SER A 313 -27.62 0.10 10.66
CA SER A 313 -27.28 1.38 11.30
C SER A 313 -26.43 2.27 10.37
N ASN A 314 -26.28 3.55 10.76
CA ASN A 314 -25.45 4.50 10.02
C ASN A 314 -23.93 4.31 10.22
N MET A 315 -23.51 3.17 10.76
CA MET A 315 -22.11 2.83 11.03
C MET A 315 -21.86 1.37 10.69
N PRO A 316 -20.65 1.01 10.22
CA PRO A 316 -20.29 -0.39 10.04
C PRO A 316 -20.35 -1.17 11.37
N TYR A 317 -21.12 -2.25 11.41
CA TYR A 317 -21.09 -3.20 12.54
C TYR A 317 -19.76 -3.92 12.63
N ARG A 318 -19.15 -4.23 11.46
CA ARG A 318 -17.81 -4.83 11.36
C ARG A 318 -17.09 -4.35 10.13
N HIS A 319 -15.81 -4.06 10.28
CA HIS A 319 -14.93 -3.74 9.17
C HIS A 319 -13.62 -4.52 9.31
N LYS A 320 -13.17 -5.13 8.21
CA LYS A 320 -11.90 -5.84 8.11
C LYS A 320 -11.07 -5.31 6.96
N VAL A 321 -9.76 -5.20 7.18
CA VAL A 321 -8.79 -4.69 6.21
C VAL A 321 -7.67 -5.70 6.05
N ARG A 322 -7.35 -6.07 4.82
CA ARG A 322 -6.17 -6.86 4.48
C ARG A 322 -5.37 -6.14 3.40
N ALA A 323 -4.18 -5.70 3.76
CA ALA A 323 -3.24 -5.08 2.84
C ALA A 323 -2.41 -6.14 2.08
N PRO A 324 -1.88 -5.83 0.89
CA PRO A 324 -1.09 -6.77 0.10
C PRO A 324 0.21 -7.22 0.80
N THR A 325 0.83 -6.34 1.58
CA THR A 325 2.05 -6.66 2.32
C THR A 325 1.84 -7.82 3.30
N PHE A 326 0.64 -7.98 3.88
CA PHE A 326 0.35 -9.10 4.76
C PHE A 326 0.57 -10.46 4.07
N ASN A 327 0.19 -10.58 2.80
CA ASN A 327 0.43 -11.78 2.00
C ASN A 327 1.88 -11.89 1.54
N ASN A 328 2.58 -10.75 1.36
CA ASN A 328 3.95 -10.75 0.87
C ASN A 328 4.99 -11.03 1.96
N LEU A 329 4.71 -10.74 3.24
CA LEU A 329 5.65 -10.96 4.34
C LEU A 329 6.21 -12.40 4.43
N PRO A 330 5.39 -13.47 4.30
CA PRO A 330 5.90 -14.84 4.35
C PRO A 330 6.91 -15.18 3.24
N THR A 331 6.90 -14.43 2.12
CA THR A 331 7.85 -14.65 1.01
C THR A 331 9.29 -14.34 1.39
N PHE A 332 9.52 -13.58 2.46
CA PHE A 332 10.87 -13.31 2.97
C PHE A 332 11.63 -14.58 3.34
N LYS A 333 10.95 -15.59 3.90
CA LYS A 333 11.59 -16.87 4.23
C LYS A 333 12.17 -17.55 2.99
N ALA A 334 11.49 -17.47 1.85
CA ALA A 334 11.99 -18.02 0.60
C ALA A 334 13.05 -17.16 -0.06
N SER A 335 12.87 -15.82 -0.04
CA SER A 335 13.77 -14.88 -0.73
C SER A 335 15.08 -14.62 0.00
N CYS A 336 15.10 -14.65 1.33
CA CYS A 336 16.30 -14.36 2.11
C CYS A 336 17.16 -15.61 2.39
N LYS A 337 16.58 -16.81 2.30
CA LYS A 337 17.31 -18.04 2.62
C LYS A 337 18.47 -18.29 1.67
N GLY A 338 19.68 -18.38 2.22
CA GLY A 338 20.92 -18.59 1.48
C GLY A 338 21.59 -17.28 1.01
N GLU A 339 20.94 -16.14 1.17
CA GLU A 339 21.48 -14.83 0.86
C GLU A 339 22.40 -14.31 1.97
N THR A 340 23.16 -13.24 1.72
CA THR A 340 24.03 -12.65 2.73
C THR A 340 23.26 -11.69 3.63
N ILE A 341 23.75 -11.46 4.86
CA ILE A 341 23.17 -10.47 5.78
C ILE A 341 23.06 -9.09 5.12
N ALA A 342 24.07 -8.72 4.30
CA ALA A 342 24.09 -7.43 3.60
C ALA A 342 22.96 -7.27 2.55
N ASP A 343 22.42 -8.38 2.04
CA ASP A 343 21.35 -8.37 1.04
C ASP A 343 19.96 -8.35 1.66
N VAL A 344 19.80 -8.80 2.92
CA VAL A 344 18.49 -8.94 3.57
C VAL A 344 17.69 -7.66 3.54
N ALA A 345 18.29 -6.53 3.90
CA ALA A 345 17.56 -5.25 3.92
C ALA A 345 17.07 -4.84 2.53
N LEU A 346 17.85 -5.11 1.48
CA LEU A 346 17.46 -4.85 0.11
C LEU A 346 16.35 -5.81 -0.37
N ILE A 347 16.46 -7.09 0.01
CA ILE A 347 15.44 -8.11 -0.31
C ILE A 347 14.12 -7.76 0.38
N THR A 348 14.16 -7.38 1.67
CA THR A 348 12.95 -6.97 2.41
C THR A 348 12.33 -5.71 1.82
N ALA A 349 13.14 -4.72 1.44
CA ALA A 349 12.65 -3.52 0.74
C ALA A 349 12.06 -3.84 -0.65
N SER A 350 12.49 -4.93 -1.31
CA SER A 350 12.07 -5.27 -2.68
C SER A 350 10.57 -5.57 -2.84
N ILE A 351 9.89 -6.00 -1.78
CA ILE A 351 8.43 -6.19 -1.82
C ILE A 351 7.66 -4.88 -1.65
N ASP A 352 8.36 -3.76 -1.36
CA ASP A 352 7.76 -2.46 -1.05
C ASP A 352 6.81 -2.58 0.16
N PRO A 353 7.33 -2.96 1.34
CA PRO A 353 6.47 -3.29 2.46
C PRO A 353 5.79 -2.04 3.03
N CYS A 354 4.49 -2.13 3.29
CA CYS A 354 3.73 -1.13 4.02
C CYS A 354 3.29 -1.75 5.35
N TYR A 355 4.11 -1.59 6.39
CA TYR A 355 3.84 -2.21 7.67
C TYR A 355 2.66 -1.56 8.38
N CYS A 356 2.48 -0.24 8.26
CA CYS A 356 1.32 0.46 8.83
C CYS A 356 -0.03 -0.01 8.26
N CYS A 357 -0.06 -0.61 7.07
CA CYS A 357 -1.25 -1.23 6.49
C CYS A 357 -1.48 -2.68 6.95
N THR A 358 -0.44 -3.32 7.49
CA THR A 358 -0.37 -4.78 7.70
C THR A 358 -0.56 -5.17 9.16
N GLU A 359 -0.51 -4.22 10.06
CA GLU A 359 -0.36 -4.41 11.50
C GLU A 359 -1.38 -5.33 12.16
N ARG A 360 -0.86 -6.27 12.93
CA ARG A 360 -1.60 -7.15 13.85
C ARG A 360 -0.85 -7.21 15.18
N VAL A 361 -1.57 -7.26 16.28
CA VAL A 361 -0.98 -7.35 17.62
C VAL A 361 -1.48 -8.60 18.32
N ALA A 362 -0.55 -9.48 18.68
CA ALA A 362 -0.80 -10.56 19.63
C ALA A 362 -0.25 -10.15 20.99
N VAL A 363 -1.10 -10.19 22.03
CA VAL A 363 -0.68 -9.89 23.40
C VAL A 363 -0.39 -11.21 24.09
N VAL A 364 0.87 -11.41 24.48
CA VAL A 364 1.31 -12.59 25.21
C VAL A 364 1.80 -12.20 26.61
N ASP A 365 1.57 -13.04 27.62
CA ASP A 365 2.12 -12.85 28.95
C ASP A 365 3.57 -13.40 29.01
N LYS A 366 4.21 -13.20 30.18
CA LYS A 366 5.58 -13.69 30.42
C LYS A 366 5.77 -15.22 30.28
N ASN A 367 4.67 -15.98 30.27
CA ASN A 367 4.66 -17.43 30.11
C ASN A 367 4.26 -17.84 28.70
N ASN A 368 4.25 -16.91 27.74
CA ASN A 368 3.88 -17.12 26.33
C ASN A 368 2.40 -17.48 26.12
N ASN A 369 1.52 -17.20 27.08
CA ASN A 369 0.08 -17.39 26.90
C ASN A 369 -0.51 -16.17 26.18
N GLU A 370 -1.27 -16.40 25.13
CA GLU A 370 -2.03 -15.35 24.45
C GLU A 370 -3.16 -14.83 25.34
N LYS A 371 -3.33 -13.50 25.37
CA LYS A 371 -4.43 -12.84 26.08
C LYS A 371 -5.26 -12.03 25.10
N ILE A 372 -6.57 -12.21 25.17
CA ILE A 372 -7.52 -11.33 24.49
C ILE A 372 -7.77 -10.14 25.41
N LEU A 373 -7.26 -8.97 25.04
CA LEU A 373 -7.50 -7.70 25.71
C LEU A 373 -8.51 -6.88 24.92
N ARG A 374 -9.44 -6.24 25.62
CA ARG A 374 -10.36 -5.26 25.04
C ARG A 374 -9.69 -3.89 25.01
N GLU A 375 -10.23 -2.97 24.23
CA GLU A 375 -9.75 -1.59 24.10
C GLU A 375 -9.51 -0.94 25.48
N LYS A 376 -10.47 -1.05 26.40
CA LYS A 376 -10.35 -0.51 27.75
C LYS A 376 -9.19 -1.09 28.54
N ASP A 377 -8.90 -2.38 28.38
CA ASP A 377 -7.79 -3.05 29.06
C ASP A 377 -6.44 -2.53 28.56
N LEU A 378 -6.30 -2.35 27.23
CA LEU A 378 -5.11 -1.80 26.60
C LEU A 378 -4.89 -0.34 26.99
N LEU A 379 -5.97 0.45 27.00
CA LEU A 379 -5.92 1.86 27.41
C LEU A 379 -5.46 1.99 28.86
N LYS A 380 -6.04 1.18 29.75
CA LYS A 380 -5.64 1.14 31.17
C LYS A 380 -4.15 0.81 31.33
N LEU A 381 -3.66 -0.23 30.66
CA LEU A 381 -2.25 -0.61 30.69
C LEU A 381 -1.33 0.52 30.17
N SER A 382 -1.74 1.21 29.10
CA SER A 382 -1.00 2.33 28.52
C SER A 382 -0.90 3.51 29.50
N VAL A 383 -2.01 3.85 30.16
CA VAL A 383 -2.08 4.91 31.18
C VAL A 383 -1.21 4.55 32.38
N GLU A 384 -1.37 3.36 32.93
CA GLU A 384 -0.57 2.89 34.07
C GLU A 384 0.93 2.96 33.78
N LYS A 385 1.36 2.53 32.58
CA LYS A 385 2.75 2.61 32.16
C LYS A 385 3.23 4.05 32.03
N THR A 386 2.41 4.92 31.45
CA THR A 386 2.74 6.35 31.30
C THR A 386 2.92 7.01 32.68
N MET A 387 2.01 6.75 33.60
CA MET A 387 2.07 7.26 34.98
C MET A 387 3.35 6.81 35.69
N ASP A 388 3.72 5.53 35.55
CA ASP A 388 4.95 4.97 36.15
C ASP A 388 6.21 5.63 35.56
N ILE A 389 6.26 5.83 34.26
CA ILE A 389 7.37 6.54 33.57
C ILE A 389 7.47 7.98 34.05
N MET A 390 6.35 8.72 34.11
CA MET A 390 6.32 10.11 34.56
C MET A 390 6.80 10.25 35.99
N LYS A 391 6.34 9.34 36.87
CA LYS A 391 6.82 9.27 38.29
C LYS A 391 8.34 9.06 38.36
N LYS A 392 8.90 8.14 37.55
CA LYS A 392 10.34 7.89 37.50
C LYS A 392 11.14 9.11 36.99
N LEU A 393 10.52 9.92 36.11
CA LEU A 393 11.12 11.14 35.57
C LEU A 393 10.89 12.39 36.47
N GLY A 394 10.22 12.25 37.62
CA GLY A 394 9.88 13.37 38.51
C GLY A 394 8.91 14.39 37.88
N LYS A 395 8.12 13.98 36.87
CA LYS A 395 7.17 14.84 36.18
C LYS A 395 5.75 14.60 36.68
N THR A 396 4.95 15.66 36.74
CA THR A 396 3.51 15.54 37.05
C THR A 396 2.79 15.00 35.84
N PRO A 397 1.99 13.92 35.98
CA PRO A 397 1.21 13.37 34.89
C PRO A 397 0.19 14.42 34.39
N PRO A 398 -0.10 14.48 33.09
CA PRO A 398 -1.22 15.26 32.60
C PRO A 398 -2.51 14.73 33.21
N LEU A 399 -3.41 15.64 33.59
CA LEU A 399 -4.77 15.26 34.02
C LEU A 399 -5.54 14.75 32.77
N TYR A 400 -5.47 13.46 32.54
CA TYR A 400 -6.42 12.83 31.63
C TYR A 400 -7.72 12.62 32.41
N ASN A 401 -8.73 13.44 32.14
CA ASN A 401 -10.10 13.13 32.49
C ASN A 401 -10.54 11.95 31.63
N MET A 402 -10.16 10.75 32.00
CA MET A 402 -10.66 9.54 31.38
C MET A 402 -11.68 8.92 32.30
N GLU A 403 -12.93 9.16 32.00
CA GLU A 403 -13.99 8.23 32.39
C GLU A 403 -13.75 6.95 31.57
N ILE A 404 -13.14 5.95 32.22
CA ILE A 404 -12.85 4.63 31.64
C ILE A 404 -14.08 3.72 31.84
#